data_b325f2b185956d0abc80e4dfe2903886
#
_entry.id   b325f2b185956d0abc80e4dfe2903886
#
_cell.length_a   1.000
_cell.length_b   1.000
_cell.length_c   1.000
_cell.angle_alpha   90.00
_cell.angle_beta   90.00
_cell.angle_gamma   90.00
#
_symmetry.space_group_name_H-M   'P 1'
#
loop_
_entity.id
_entity.type
_entity.pdbx_description
1 polymer ?
#
loop_
_entity_poly.entity_id
_entity_poly.type
_entity_poly.pdbx_seq_one_letter_code
_entity_poly.pdbx_strand_id
1 'polypeptide(L)'
;WTNVYEGIGRANDALGRIDQATEADYPQKIEREAELRFLRGHWYFLLKIMFKNPVWVDETVAKEEIKNIPNLVYTSDEFWDKIAEDFEFAANNLPLVQDQIGRASQTAAWAYLAKVRLYQAYEQNDKHEVTSINREHLQQVITYADYVINSGKHNLSPDFADNFLVETKNGPESIFAIQFSVDDGTPTGRIFKAAGLNYNMAPEFGC
;
A
#
# COMPACT_ATOMS: atom_id res chain seq x y z
N TRP A 1 -10.32 9.99 -5.02
CA TRP A 1 -9.66 9.93 -6.31
C TRP A 1 -8.43 10.87 -6.35
N THR A 2 -8.65 12.18 -6.32
CA THR A 2 -7.60 13.19 -6.49
C THR A 2 -6.41 12.99 -5.55
N ASN A 3 -6.64 12.86 -4.26
CA ASN A 3 -5.58 12.73 -3.25
C ASN A 3 -4.74 11.44 -3.45
N VAL A 4 -5.37 10.36 -3.93
CA VAL A 4 -4.67 9.09 -4.17
C VAL A 4 -3.75 9.21 -5.39
N TYR A 5 -4.22 9.80 -6.49
CA TYR A 5 -3.36 10.09 -7.65
C TYR A 5 -2.28 11.12 -7.35
N GLU A 6 -2.52 12.06 -6.43
CA GLU A 6 -1.46 12.96 -5.96
C GLU A 6 -0.35 12.17 -5.26
N GLY A 7 -0.71 11.17 -4.43
CA GLY A 7 0.27 10.27 -3.81
C GLY A 7 1.07 9.48 -4.84
N ILE A 8 0.40 8.93 -5.85
CA ILE A 8 1.05 8.22 -6.97
C ILE A 8 1.99 9.16 -7.74
N GLY A 9 1.54 10.37 -8.06
CA GLY A 9 2.36 11.35 -8.78
C GLY A 9 3.63 11.72 -8.01
N ARG A 10 3.53 11.90 -6.69
CA ARG A 10 4.71 12.15 -5.83
C ARG A 10 5.67 10.97 -5.81
N ALA A 11 5.15 9.73 -5.76
CA ALA A 11 5.99 8.54 -5.84
C ALA A 11 6.71 8.45 -7.19
N ASN A 12 6.00 8.67 -8.30
CA ASN A 12 6.56 8.66 -9.64
C ASN A 12 7.60 9.77 -9.86
N ASP A 13 7.33 11.00 -9.41
CA ASP A 13 8.29 12.10 -9.49
C ASP A 13 9.59 11.78 -8.72
N ALA A 14 9.47 11.10 -7.57
CA ALA A 14 10.62 10.69 -6.78
C ALA A 14 11.36 9.50 -7.42
N LEU A 15 10.63 8.51 -7.98
CA LEU A 15 11.22 7.38 -8.71
C LEU A 15 12.03 7.87 -9.92
N GLY A 16 11.45 8.77 -10.73
CA GLY A 16 12.17 9.35 -11.88
C GLY A 16 13.43 10.13 -11.50
N ARG A 17 13.50 10.71 -10.29
CA ARG A 17 14.72 11.36 -9.78
C ARG A 17 15.75 10.36 -9.27
N ILE A 18 15.29 9.31 -8.56
CA ILE A 18 16.16 8.25 -8.04
C ILE A 18 16.80 7.48 -9.20
N ASP A 19 16.05 7.23 -10.28
CA ASP A 19 16.58 6.55 -11.46
C ASP A 19 17.84 7.25 -12.04
N GLN A 20 17.86 8.58 -12.01
CA GLN A 20 18.98 9.38 -12.49
C GLN A 20 20.20 9.37 -11.56
N ALA A 21 20.06 8.98 -10.31
CA ALA A 21 21.16 8.89 -9.37
C ALA A 21 21.97 7.60 -9.57
N THR A 22 23.28 7.64 -9.29
CA THR A 22 24.10 6.43 -9.20
C THR A 22 24.12 5.89 -7.76
N GLU A 23 24.42 4.62 -7.58
CA GLU A 23 24.62 4.06 -6.23
C GLU A 23 25.81 4.69 -5.50
N ALA A 24 26.82 5.15 -6.22
CA ALA A 24 27.97 5.84 -5.66
C ALA A 24 27.58 7.21 -5.07
N ASP A 25 26.66 7.92 -5.73
CA ASP A 25 26.18 9.21 -5.26
C ASP A 25 25.09 9.04 -4.16
N TYR A 26 24.35 7.96 -4.21
CA TYR A 26 23.27 7.69 -3.27
C TYR A 26 23.24 6.20 -2.86
N PRO A 27 24.00 5.81 -1.83
CA PRO A 27 24.10 4.42 -1.41
C PRO A 27 22.78 3.74 -1.00
N GLN A 28 21.78 4.52 -0.58
CA GLN A 28 20.45 4.02 -0.22
C GLN A 28 19.48 3.98 -1.42
N LYS A 29 19.96 4.16 -2.67
CA LYS A 29 19.13 4.26 -3.86
C LYS A 29 18.08 3.13 -3.94
N ILE A 30 18.53 1.88 -3.87
CA ILE A 30 17.65 0.70 -4.01
C ILE A 30 16.61 0.64 -2.89
N GLU A 31 17.02 0.90 -1.65
CA GLU A 31 16.08 0.90 -0.51
C GLU A 31 15.03 2.01 -0.64
N ARG A 32 15.42 3.21 -1.08
CA ARG A 32 14.48 4.32 -1.29
C ARG A 32 13.56 4.08 -2.49
N GLU A 33 14.07 3.49 -3.56
CA GLU A 33 13.23 3.03 -4.67
C GLU A 33 12.19 2.02 -4.18
N ALA A 34 12.60 1.06 -3.35
CA ALA A 34 11.72 0.05 -2.78
C ALA A 34 10.60 0.65 -1.90
N GLU A 35 10.93 1.64 -1.08
CA GLU A 35 9.92 2.39 -0.32
C GLU A 35 8.93 3.14 -1.22
N LEU A 36 9.42 3.77 -2.28
CA LEU A 36 8.55 4.51 -3.21
C LEU A 36 7.64 3.58 -4.01
N ARG A 37 8.16 2.43 -4.46
CA ARG A 37 7.34 1.40 -5.11
C ARG A 37 6.30 0.83 -4.16
N PHE A 38 6.65 0.56 -2.90
CA PHE A 38 5.69 0.15 -1.88
C PHE A 38 4.56 1.18 -1.73
N LEU A 39 4.88 2.46 -1.63
CA LEU A 39 3.89 3.54 -1.50
C LEU A 39 3.02 3.66 -2.76
N ARG A 40 3.60 3.52 -3.95
CA ARG A 40 2.84 3.51 -5.20
C ARG A 40 1.89 2.33 -5.26
N GLY A 41 2.37 1.13 -4.96
CA GLY A 41 1.55 -0.08 -4.85
C GLY A 41 0.41 0.08 -3.84
N HIS A 42 0.67 0.69 -2.67
CA HIS A 42 -0.36 1.00 -1.66
C HIS A 42 -1.48 1.88 -2.23
N TRP A 43 -1.11 2.98 -2.92
CA TRP A 43 -2.09 3.88 -3.50
C TRP A 43 -2.88 3.21 -4.64
N TYR A 44 -2.23 2.44 -5.50
CA TYR A 44 -2.92 1.69 -6.56
C TYR A 44 -3.80 0.57 -6.02
N PHE A 45 -3.40 -0.09 -4.95
CA PHE A 45 -4.25 -1.06 -4.26
C PHE A 45 -5.56 -0.40 -3.80
N LEU A 46 -5.49 0.76 -3.15
CA LEU A 46 -6.69 1.51 -2.74
C LEU A 46 -7.55 1.95 -3.93
N LEU A 47 -6.94 2.45 -5.01
CA LEU A 47 -7.68 2.81 -6.23
C LEU A 47 -8.39 1.61 -6.83
N LYS A 48 -7.71 0.47 -6.93
CA LYS A 48 -8.24 -0.73 -7.57
C LYS A 48 -9.45 -1.28 -6.82
N ILE A 49 -9.43 -1.32 -5.49
CA ILE A 49 -10.56 -1.79 -4.70
C ILE A 49 -11.75 -0.80 -4.70
N MET A 50 -11.49 0.51 -4.82
CA MET A 50 -12.55 1.53 -4.82
C MET A 50 -13.13 1.81 -6.20
N PHE A 51 -12.34 1.71 -7.26
CA PHE A 51 -12.71 2.20 -8.60
C PHE A 51 -12.56 1.17 -9.72
N LYS A 52 -12.34 -0.07 -9.42
CA LYS A 52 -12.22 -1.22 -10.34
C LYS A 52 -11.21 -1.06 -11.49
N ASN A 53 -11.36 -0.02 -12.33
CA ASN A 53 -10.52 0.23 -13.51
C ASN A 53 -9.85 1.61 -13.43
N PRO A 54 -8.88 1.82 -12.52
CA PRO A 54 -8.09 3.05 -12.51
C PRO A 54 -7.11 3.07 -13.68
N VAL A 55 -6.60 4.25 -14.02
CA VAL A 55 -5.52 4.42 -15.00
C VAL A 55 -4.19 4.14 -14.32
N TRP A 56 -3.35 3.28 -14.93
CA TRP A 56 -1.97 3.11 -14.48
C TRP A 56 -1.09 4.20 -15.09
N VAL A 57 -0.35 4.89 -14.23
CA VAL A 57 0.65 5.90 -14.58
C VAL A 57 1.89 5.62 -13.74
N ASP A 58 3.02 5.42 -14.39
CA ASP A 58 4.31 5.28 -13.73
C ASP A 58 5.26 6.43 -14.08
N GLU A 59 6.48 6.37 -13.59
CA GLU A 59 7.52 7.39 -13.76
C GLU A 59 7.99 7.58 -15.21
N THR A 60 7.66 6.63 -16.10
CA THR A 60 8.05 6.68 -17.52
C THR A 60 7.07 7.44 -18.38
N VAL A 61 5.87 7.69 -17.86
CA VAL A 61 4.79 8.36 -18.62
C VAL A 61 4.97 9.87 -18.59
N ALA A 62 5.07 10.49 -19.77
CA ALA A 62 5.12 11.94 -19.89
C ALA A 62 3.82 12.60 -19.39
N LYS A 63 3.93 13.70 -18.63
CA LYS A 63 2.78 14.38 -17.99
C LYS A 63 1.69 14.78 -18.98
N GLU A 64 2.09 15.16 -20.20
CA GLU A 64 1.20 15.58 -21.27
C GLU A 64 0.36 14.41 -21.84
N GLU A 65 0.86 13.18 -21.70
CA GLU A 65 0.24 11.97 -22.22
C GLU A 65 -0.77 11.35 -21.24
N ILE A 66 -0.65 11.64 -19.95
CA ILE A 66 -1.51 11.03 -18.90
C ILE A 66 -3.00 11.15 -19.23
N LYS A 67 -3.43 12.31 -19.72
CA LYS A 67 -4.84 12.57 -20.08
C LYS A 67 -5.37 11.73 -21.24
N ASN A 68 -4.47 11.13 -22.03
CA ASN A 68 -4.80 10.34 -23.20
C ASN A 68 -4.81 8.83 -22.92
N ILE A 69 -4.42 8.39 -21.72
CA ILE A 69 -4.34 6.97 -21.37
C ILE A 69 -5.75 6.45 -21.09
N PRO A 70 -6.25 5.46 -21.82
CA PRO A 70 -7.52 4.82 -21.51
C PRO A 70 -7.45 4.04 -20.18
N ASN A 71 -8.56 3.96 -19.48
CA ASN A 71 -8.64 3.21 -18.22
C ASN A 71 -8.78 1.70 -18.40
N LEU A 72 -8.89 1.21 -19.64
CA LEU A 72 -8.98 -0.21 -19.97
C LEU A 72 -7.77 -0.72 -20.78
N VAL A 73 -6.60 -0.11 -20.57
CA VAL A 73 -5.34 -0.59 -21.19
C VAL A 73 -4.97 -1.97 -20.64
N TYR A 74 -5.22 -2.18 -19.36
CA TYR A 74 -4.94 -3.44 -18.67
C TYR A 74 -6.24 -4.16 -18.30
N THR A 75 -6.23 -5.47 -18.42
CA THR A 75 -7.24 -6.33 -17.78
C THR A 75 -7.18 -6.17 -16.27
N SER A 76 -8.21 -6.65 -15.57
CA SER A 76 -8.20 -6.62 -14.11
C SER A 76 -7.02 -7.39 -13.53
N ASP A 77 -6.67 -8.51 -14.13
CA ASP A 77 -5.58 -9.39 -13.70
C ASP A 77 -4.21 -8.74 -13.91
N GLU A 78 -3.94 -8.23 -15.11
CA GLU A 78 -2.71 -7.48 -15.41
C GLU A 78 -2.53 -6.26 -14.51
N PHE A 79 -3.62 -5.61 -14.13
CA PHE A 79 -3.53 -4.47 -13.20
C PHE A 79 -3.14 -4.91 -11.79
N TRP A 80 -3.66 -6.04 -11.32
CA TRP A 80 -3.23 -6.63 -10.04
C TRP A 80 -1.77 -7.06 -10.09
N ASP A 81 -1.29 -7.60 -11.20
CA ASP A 81 0.12 -7.96 -11.36
C ASP A 81 1.02 -6.74 -11.30
N LYS A 82 0.66 -5.62 -11.90
CA LYS A 82 1.42 -4.38 -11.77
C LYS A 82 1.53 -3.88 -10.32
N ILE A 83 0.44 -4.01 -9.56
CA ILE A 83 0.49 -3.69 -8.11
C ILE A 83 1.40 -4.68 -7.38
N ALA A 84 1.32 -5.97 -7.71
CA ALA A 84 2.17 -6.98 -7.12
C ALA A 84 3.66 -6.76 -7.43
N GLU A 85 4.02 -6.39 -8.67
CA GLU A 85 5.39 -6.06 -9.08
C GLU A 85 6.03 -4.98 -8.18
N ASP A 86 5.30 -3.94 -7.83
CA ASP A 86 5.77 -2.90 -6.92
C ASP A 86 6.03 -3.45 -5.51
N PHE A 87 5.14 -4.29 -4.99
CA PHE A 87 5.35 -4.91 -3.68
C PHE A 87 6.41 -6.02 -3.70
N GLU A 88 6.57 -6.76 -4.80
CA GLU A 88 7.64 -7.75 -4.96
C GLU A 88 9.01 -7.08 -4.97
N PHE A 89 9.16 -5.96 -5.69
CA PHE A 89 10.37 -5.18 -5.63
C PHE A 89 10.66 -4.69 -4.21
N ALA A 90 9.63 -4.19 -3.51
CA ALA A 90 9.75 -3.75 -2.12
C ALA A 90 10.14 -4.92 -1.19
N ALA A 91 9.52 -6.08 -1.33
CA ALA A 91 9.82 -7.27 -0.54
C ALA A 91 11.26 -7.78 -0.73
N ASN A 92 11.82 -7.58 -1.92
CA ASN A 92 13.18 -8.03 -2.23
C ASN A 92 14.28 -7.04 -1.79
N ASN A 93 13.94 -5.77 -1.54
CA ASN A 93 14.92 -4.71 -1.34
C ASN A 93 14.76 -3.91 -0.03
N LEU A 94 13.68 -4.12 0.71
CA LEU A 94 13.49 -3.49 2.01
C LEU A 94 14.09 -4.33 3.15
N PRO A 95 14.56 -3.69 4.23
CA PRO A 95 14.91 -4.41 5.44
C PRO A 95 13.68 -5.09 6.06
N LEU A 96 13.92 -6.17 6.80
CA LEU A 96 12.85 -6.98 7.41
C LEU A 96 11.89 -6.13 8.26
N VAL A 97 12.45 -5.20 9.02
CA VAL A 97 11.75 -4.16 9.80
C VAL A 97 12.50 -2.85 9.65
N GLN A 98 11.85 -1.75 9.96
CA GLN A 98 12.44 -0.40 9.92
C GLN A 98 12.64 0.14 11.32
N ASP A 99 13.69 0.92 11.53
CA ASP A 99 13.93 1.62 12.80
C ASP A 99 12.93 2.76 13.04
N GLN A 100 12.42 3.34 11.96
CA GLN A 100 11.44 4.43 12.01
C GLN A 100 10.04 3.88 11.79
N ILE A 101 9.16 4.12 12.75
CA ILE A 101 7.74 3.76 12.67
C ILE A 101 7.09 4.47 11.46
N GLY A 102 6.30 3.73 10.71
CA GLY A 102 5.58 4.24 9.52
C GLY A 102 6.34 4.10 8.22
N ARG A 103 7.61 3.69 8.23
CA ARG A 103 8.32 3.33 6.99
C ARG A 103 7.93 1.93 6.51
N ALA A 104 7.93 1.76 5.19
CA ALA A 104 7.68 0.46 4.59
C ALA A 104 8.79 -0.53 4.92
N SER A 105 8.42 -1.76 5.25
CA SER A 105 9.32 -2.87 5.57
C SER A 105 9.07 -4.07 4.67
N GLN A 106 9.98 -5.04 4.67
CA GLN A 106 9.80 -6.29 3.96
C GLN A 106 8.55 -7.04 4.44
N THR A 107 8.30 -7.09 5.76
CA THR A 107 7.10 -7.72 6.31
C THR A 107 5.82 -7.03 5.83
N ALA A 108 5.84 -5.70 5.71
CA ALA A 108 4.72 -4.95 5.15
C ALA A 108 4.50 -5.29 3.68
N ALA A 109 5.56 -5.41 2.88
CA ALA A 109 5.47 -5.79 1.48
C ALA A 109 4.89 -7.20 1.30
N TRP A 110 5.32 -8.18 2.08
CA TRP A 110 4.72 -9.52 2.07
C TRP A 110 3.24 -9.51 2.45
N ALA A 111 2.86 -8.76 3.48
CA ALA A 111 1.46 -8.63 3.89
C ALA A 111 0.59 -8.03 2.78
N TYR A 112 1.10 -7.02 2.06
CA TYR A 112 0.40 -6.45 0.91
C TYR A 112 0.34 -7.41 -0.28
N LEU A 113 1.39 -8.18 -0.56
CA LEU A 113 1.37 -9.23 -1.58
C LEU A 113 0.29 -10.27 -1.28
N ALA A 114 0.18 -10.72 -0.02
CA ALA A 114 -0.90 -11.61 0.38
C ALA A 114 -2.29 -10.99 0.09
N LYS A 115 -2.48 -9.70 0.41
CA LYS A 115 -3.74 -8.98 0.12
C LYS A 115 -3.99 -8.87 -1.37
N VAL A 116 -3.00 -8.48 -2.17
CA VAL A 116 -3.13 -8.36 -3.64
C VAL A 116 -3.54 -9.68 -4.25
N ARG A 117 -2.82 -10.77 -3.92
CA ARG A 117 -3.11 -12.11 -4.45
C ARG A 117 -4.46 -12.63 -3.99
N LEU A 118 -4.92 -12.26 -2.78
CA LEU A 118 -6.26 -12.60 -2.30
C LEU A 118 -7.35 -11.95 -3.15
N TYR A 119 -7.23 -10.64 -3.43
CA TYR A 119 -8.19 -9.94 -4.29
C TYR A 119 -8.15 -10.44 -5.74
N GLN A 120 -6.96 -10.69 -6.27
CA GLN A 120 -6.76 -11.22 -7.61
C GLN A 120 -7.32 -12.64 -7.78
N ALA A 121 -7.24 -13.48 -6.74
CA ALA A 121 -7.72 -14.85 -6.78
C ALA A 121 -9.22 -14.97 -7.05
N TYR A 122 -10.02 -13.97 -6.67
CA TYR A 122 -11.46 -13.94 -6.90
C TYR A 122 -11.79 -13.11 -8.13
N GLU A 123 -11.72 -13.74 -9.31
CA GLU A 123 -12.02 -13.09 -10.59
C GLU A 123 -13.48 -12.67 -10.66
N GLN A 124 -13.73 -11.46 -11.10
CA GLN A 124 -15.06 -10.86 -11.13
C GLN A 124 -15.42 -10.36 -12.53
N ASN A 125 -16.69 -10.53 -12.90
CA ASN A 125 -17.28 -9.91 -14.08
C ASN A 125 -17.62 -8.42 -13.82
N ASP A 126 -18.21 -7.76 -14.84
CA ASP A 126 -18.59 -6.34 -14.74
C ASP A 126 -19.69 -6.06 -13.70
N LYS A 127 -20.42 -7.07 -13.26
CA LYS A 127 -21.43 -6.98 -12.21
C LYS A 127 -20.88 -7.25 -10.81
N HIS A 128 -19.55 -7.42 -10.68
CA HIS A 128 -18.87 -7.79 -9.43
C HIS A 128 -19.25 -9.20 -8.89
N GLU A 129 -19.76 -10.06 -9.76
CA GLU A 129 -20.01 -11.46 -9.41
C GLU A 129 -18.71 -12.24 -9.59
N VAL A 130 -18.37 -13.09 -8.62
CA VAL A 130 -17.19 -13.97 -8.73
C VAL A 130 -17.49 -15.03 -9.78
N THR A 131 -16.67 -15.08 -10.82
CA THR A 131 -16.81 -16.02 -11.94
C THR A 131 -15.87 -17.21 -11.84
N SER A 132 -14.72 -17.02 -11.23
CA SER A 132 -13.73 -18.09 -11.00
C SER A 132 -12.89 -17.79 -9.77
N ILE A 133 -12.22 -18.81 -9.25
CA ILE A 133 -11.28 -18.71 -8.13
C ILE A 133 -9.95 -19.30 -8.56
N ASN A 134 -8.92 -18.46 -8.64
CA ASN A 134 -7.57 -18.85 -8.98
C ASN A 134 -6.85 -19.44 -7.76
N ARG A 135 -6.64 -20.76 -7.77
CA ARG A 135 -6.03 -21.49 -6.66
C ARG A 135 -4.53 -21.21 -6.52
N GLU A 136 -3.84 -20.86 -7.59
CA GLU A 136 -2.41 -20.52 -7.54
C GLU A 136 -2.21 -19.22 -6.77
N HIS A 137 -3.05 -18.21 -7.02
CA HIS A 137 -3.02 -16.98 -6.24
C HIS A 137 -3.36 -17.23 -4.77
N LEU A 138 -4.32 -18.10 -4.46
CA LEU A 138 -4.62 -18.47 -3.06
C LEU A 138 -3.42 -19.19 -2.39
N GLN A 139 -2.67 -20.00 -3.13
CA GLN A 139 -1.44 -20.60 -2.59
C GLN A 139 -0.36 -19.55 -2.32
N GLN A 140 -0.25 -18.53 -3.17
CA GLN A 140 0.64 -17.40 -2.95
C GLN A 140 0.24 -16.59 -1.71
N VAL A 141 -1.08 -16.42 -1.44
CA VAL A 141 -1.56 -15.79 -0.20
C VAL A 141 -0.98 -16.49 1.03
N ILE A 142 -1.07 -17.82 1.06
CA ILE A 142 -0.53 -18.62 2.16
C ILE A 142 0.98 -18.40 2.28
N THR A 143 1.70 -18.49 1.17
CA THR A 143 3.15 -18.32 1.13
C THR A 143 3.59 -16.96 1.70
N TYR A 144 2.99 -15.87 1.24
CA TYR A 144 3.33 -14.53 1.72
C TYR A 144 2.90 -14.29 3.17
N ALA A 145 1.75 -14.84 3.59
CA ALA A 145 1.34 -14.79 4.99
C ALA A 145 2.32 -15.55 5.90
N ASP A 146 2.78 -16.74 5.46
CA ASP A 146 3.77 -17.53 6.17
C ASP A 146 5.12 -16.78 6.30
N TYR A 147 5.54 -16.01 5.30
CA TYR A 147 6.74 -15.18 5.44
C TYR A 147 6.60 -14.15 6.57
N VAL A 148 5.44 -13.50 6.69
CA VAL A 148 5.18 -12.55 7.77
C VAL A 148 5.17 -13.26 9.13
N ILE A 149 4.44 -14.36 9.25
CA ILE A 149 4.30 -15.14 10.49
C ILE A 149 5.68 -15.67 10.94
N ASN A 150 6.42 -16.32 10.02
CA ASN A 150 7.70 -16.93 10.31
C ASN A 150 8.83 -15.91 10.51
N SER A 151 8.61 -14.63 10.17
CA SER A 151 9.57 -13.56 10.48
C SER A 151 9.80 -13.38 11.97
N GLY A 152 8.81 -13.76 12.80
CA GLY A 152 8.83 -13.58 14.25
C GLY A 152 8.81 -12.12 14.70
N LYS A 153 8.47 -11.19 13.79
CA LYS A 153 8.44 -9.75 14.06
C LYS A 153 7.07 -9.23 14.49
N HIS A 154 6.03 -10.00 14.20
CA HIS A 154 4.66 -9.65 14.52
C HIS A 154 3.98 -10.78 15.29
N ASN A 155 3.11 -10.42 16.23
CA ASN A 155 2.35 -11.36 17.03
C ASN A 155 0.98 -10.77 17.33
N LEU A 156 0.02 -11.62 17.66
CA LEU A 156 -1.27 -11.16 18.16
C LEU A 156 -1.10 -10.50 19.53
N SER A 157 -1.79 -9.39 19.76
CA SER A 157 -1.85 -8.74 21.06
C SER A 157 -2.59 -9.64 22.07
N PRO A 158 -2.12 -9.74 23.31
CA PRO A 158 -2.81 -10.52 24.34
C PRO A 158 -4.23 -10.02 24.61
N ASP A 159 -4.44 -8.71 24.56
CA ASP A 159 -5.75 -8.08 24.63
C ASP A 159 -6.08 -7.41 23.30
N PHE A 160 -7.24 -7.75 22.75
CA PHE A 160 -7.74 -7.17 21.50
C PHE A 160 -7.89 -5.63 21.58
N ALA A 161 -8.23 -5.11 22.76
CA ALA A 161 -8.39 -3.68 22.97
C ALA A 161 -7.08 -2.89 22.76
N ASP A 162 -5.92 -3.52 22.96
CA ASP A 162 -4.61 -2.89 22.76
C ASP A 162 -4.40 -2.37 21.35
N ASN A 163 -5.09 -2.94 20.34
CA ASN A 163 -5.01 -2.47 18.96
C ASN A 163 -5.68 -1.11 18.73
N PHE A 164 -6.44 -0.60 19.68
CA PHE A 164 -7.25 0.62 19.56
C PHE A 164 -6.90 1.71 20.57
N LEU A 165 -6.01 1.43 21.53
CA LEU A 165 -5.60 2.38 22.54
C LEU A 165 -4.41 3.22 22.05
N VAL A 166 -4.37 4.48 22.48
CA VAL A 166 -3.26 5.40 22.14
C VAL A 166 -1.96 4.94 22.77
N GLU A 167 -2.03 4.40 23.97
CA GLU A 167 -0.88 3.95 24.78
C GLU A 167 -0.18 2.74 24.16
N THR A 168 -0.92 1.91 23.43
CA THR A 168 -0.44 0.66 22.81
C THR A 168 -0.37 0.74 21.29
N LYS A 169 -0.51 1.95 20.71
CA LYS A 169 -0.40 2.17 19.26
C LYS A 169 0.90 1.60 18.69
N ASN A 170 0.84 1.11 17.47
CA ASN A 170 1.96 0.43 16.80
C ASN A 170 2.46 -0.80 17.55
N GLY A 171 1.54 -1.49 18.24
CA GLY A 171 1.79 -2.74 18.94
C GLY A 171 2.19 -3.90 18.02
N PRO A 172 2.32 -5.11 18.58
CA PRO A 172 2.87 -6.26 17.87
C PRO A 172 2.05 -6.72 16.66
N GLU A 173 0.76 -6.39 16.55
CA GLU A 173 -0.06 -6.68 15.38
C GLU A 173 0.12 -5.66 14.25
N SER A 174 0.69 -4.47 14.53
CA SER A 174 0.86 -3.43 13.52
C SER A 174 1.99 -3.78 12.56
N ILE A 175 1.64 -4.17 11.34
CA ILE A 175 2.61 -4.50 10.28
C ILE A 175 2.99 -3.22 9.50
N PHE A 176 2.00 -2.42 9.15
CA PHE A 176 2.19 -1.13 8.50
C PHE A 176 1.02 -0.22 8.83
N ALA A 177 1.33 0.97 9.33
CA ALA A 177 0.34 1.98 9.65
C ALA A 177 0.83 3.36 9.21
N ILE A 178 -0.05 4.09 8.51
CA ILE A 178 0.20 5.50 8.20
C ILE A 178 0.06 6.28 9.49
N GLN A 179 1.13 6.96 9.89
CA GLN A 179 1.20 7.70 11.14
C GLN A 179 0.46 9.04 10.97
N PHE A 180 -0.64 9.18 11.70
CA PHE A 180 -1.36 10.45 11.82
C PHE A 180 -1.00 11.12 13.13
N SER A 181 -0.80 12.42 13.09
CA SER A 181 -0.51 13.22 14.28
C SER A 181 -1.43 14.43 14.36
N VAL A 182 -1.53 14.99 15.55
CA VAL A 182 -2.28 16.23 15.82
C VAL A 182 -1.27 17.27 16.29
N ASP A 183 -1.39 18.49 15.75
CA ASP A 183 -0.57 19.65 16.14
C ASP A 183 0.94 19.47 15.89
N ASP A 184 1.30 18.70 14.87
CA ASP A 184 2.69 18.47 14.45
C ASP A 184 3.26 19.55 13.50
N GLY A 185 2.47 20.60 13.27
CA GLY A 185 2.84 21.70 12.35
C GLY A 185 2.62 21.40 10.87
N THR A 186 2.11 20.23 10.50
CA THR A 186 1.79 19.95 9.09
C THR A 186 0.47 20.61 8.67
N PRO A 187 0.44 21.38 7.56
CA PRO A 187 -0.75 22.10 7.11
C PRO A 187 -1.93 21.18 6.76
N THR A 188 -1.65 19.92 6.47
CA THR A 188 -2.61 18.94 5.94
C THR A 188 -3.15 17.98 7.00
N GLY A 189 -2.72 18.07 8.25
CA GLY A 189 -3.15 17.18 9.34
C GLY A 189 -4.66 17.08 9.53
N ARG A 190 -5.43 18.08 9.08
CA ARG A 190 -6.88 18.06 9.14
C ARG A 190 -7.58 17.28 8.02
N ILE A 191 -6.91 16.87 6.98
CA ILE A 191 -7.51 16.05 5.90
C ILE A 191 -8.06 14.74 6.47
N PHE A 192 -7.57 14.32 7.59
CA PHE A 192 -7.81 13.02 8.19
C PHE A 192 -8.77 13.03 9.37
N LYS A 193 -9.45 14.12 9.63
CA LYS A 193 -10.55 14.11 10.61
C LYS A 193 -11.60 13.05 10.29
N ALA A 194 -11.77 12.74 9.00
CA ALA A 194 -12.68 11.70 8.53
C ALA A 194 -12.13 10.27 8.61
N ALA A 195 -10.87 10.07 8.97
CA ALA A 195 -10.24 8.75 8.99
C ALA A 195 -10.33 8.06 10.37
N GLY A 196 -10.78 8.75 11.40
CA GLY A 196 -11.00 8.16 12.72
C GLY A 196 -12.19 7.20 12.73
N LEU A 197 -12.08 6.13 13.47
CA LEU A 197 -13.17 5.15 13.64
C LEU A 197 -14.48 5.79 14.12
N ASN A 198 -14.40 6.88 14.87
CA ASN A 198 -15.53 7.57 15.50
C ASN A 198 -15.93 8.87 14.78
N TYR A 199 -15.37 9.13 13.61
CA TYR A 199 -15.56 10.41 12.94
C TYR A 199 -17.02 10.75 12.64
N ASN A 200 -17.81 9.76 12.29
CA ASN A 200 -19.23 9.92 11.92
C ASN A 200 -20.21 9.50 13.01
N MET A 201 -19.73 9.31 14.23
CA MET A 201 -20.65 9.03 15.34
C MET A 201 -21.46 10.27 15.65
N ALA A 202 -22.77 10.08 15.86
CA ALA A 202 -23.67 11.15 16.21
C ALA A 202 -23.28 11.82 17.53
N PRO A 203 -23.64 13.12 17.75
CA PRO A 203 -23.31 13.84 18.97
C PRO A 203 -23.76 13.13 20.25
N GLU A 204 -24.78 12.29 20.18
CA GLU A 204 -25.29 11.49 21.29
C GLU A 204 -24.25 10.50 21.84
N PHE A 205 -23.24 10.14 21.04
CA PHE A 205 -22.13 9.27 21.44
C PHE A 205 -20.86 10.02 21.86
N GLY A 206 -20.96 11.36 22.00
CA GLY A 206 -19.87 12.18 22.49
C GLY A 206 -18.75 12.46 21.49
N CYS A 207 -19.04 12.33 20.21
CA CYS A 207 -18.05 12.59 19.14
C CYS A 207 -18.26 13.93 18.47
#